data_e074aa651f51730ae0841d792d88d1a2
#
_entry.id   e074aa651f51730ae0841d792d88d1a2
#
_cell.length_a   1.000
_cell.length_b   1.000
_cell.length_c   1.000
_cell.angle_alpha   90.00
_cell.angle_beta   90.00
_cell.angle_gamma   90.00
#
_symmetry.space_group_name_H-M   'P 1'
#
loop_
_entity.id
_entity.type
_entity.pdbx_description
1 polymer ?
#
loop_
_entity_poly.entity_id
_entity_poly.type
_entity_poly.pdbx_seq_one_letter_code
_entity_poly.pdbx_strand_id
1 'polypeptide(L)'
;AAAAAARGEERGEDEDDSCDWDEYLLYNQKAGFSFVVDSEDGWSTGRVINGAPKLNKSGTTATYLQRKYQRDYAYLAETQYAEGEFYWPVFKGQKSSNVDYANGGKQSTLALETANNESTWTHGQRVSADTVARAFGVDKLKDRSQVSPLSGSGFSWGTILLLLFVL
;
A
#
# COMPACT_ATOMS: atom_id res chain seq x y z
N ALA A 1 13.93 9.61 -6.84
CA ALA A 1 13.05 8.66 -6.17
C ALA A 1 13.56 8.46 -4.73
N ALA A 2 12.66 8.31 -3.80
CA ALA A 2 12.95 7.86 -2.45
C ALA A 2 12.29 6.50 -2.24
N ALA A 3 12.87 5.66 -1.39
CA ALA A 3 12.37 4.33 -1.10
C ALA A 3 12.18 4.12 0.40
N ALA A 4 11.15 3.42 0.79
CA ALA A 4 10.93 2.93 2.14
C ALA A 4 10.48 1.47 2.08
N ALA A 5 10.90 0.68 3.06
CA ALA A 5 10.39 -0.66 3.28
C ALA A 5 9.58 -0.68 4.57
N ALA A 6 8.45 -1.33 4.54
CA ALA A 6 7.57 -1.47 5.67
C ALA A 6 7.19 -2.93 5.91
N ARG A 7 6.87 -3.24 7.15
CA ARG A 7 6.37 -4.53 7.59
C ARG A 7 5.01 -4.33 8.27
N GLY A 8 4.01 -5.11 7.86
CA GLY A 8 2.70 -5.15 8.49
C GLY A 8 2.52 -6.40 9.35
N GLU A 9 1.84 -6.25 10.48
CA GLU A 9 1.41 -7.36 11.34
C GLU A 9 -0.11 -7.33 11.45
N GLU A 10 -0.77 -8.42 11.08
CA GLU A 10 -2.19 -8.61 11.36
C GLU A 10 -2.40 -8.95 12.84
N ARG A 11 -3.46 -8.40 13.41
CA ARG A 11 -3.88 -8.71 14.77
C ARG A 11 -4.84 -9.90 14.75
N GLY A 12 -4.31 -11.10 14.62
CA GLY A 12 -5.02 -12.37 14.76
C GLY A 12 -4.45 -13.18 15.91
N GLU A 13 -5.28 -13.93 16.62
CA GLU A 13 -4.91 -14.57 17.87
C GLU A 13 -4.00 -15.79 17.76
N ASP A 14 -3.59 -16.28 16.59
CA ASP A 14 -2.84 -17.54 16.52
C ASP A 14 -1.95 -17.77 15.28
N GLU A 15 -1.36 -16.76 14.62
CA GLU A 15 -0.20 -17.00 13.75
C GLU A 15 0.49 -15.67 13.43
N ASP A 16 1.84 -15.70 13.37
CA ASP A 16 2.70 -14.56 13.04
C ASP A 16 2.60 -14.26 11.52
N ASP A 17 1.43 -13.78 11.08
CA ASP A 17 1.19 -13.36 9.70
C ASP A 17 1.79 -11.97 9.47
N SER A 18 3.11 -11.92 9.37
CA SER A 18 3.81 -10.70 9.00
C SER A 18 4.07 -10.68 7.50
N CYS A 19 3.78 -9.56 6.85
CA CYS A 19 4.10 -9.32 5.46
C CYS A 19 5.02 -8.12 5.30
N ASP A 20 5.95 -8.21 4.36
CA ASP A 20 6.90 -7.15 4.04
C ASP A 20 6.62 -6.58 2.66
N TRP A 21 6.79 -5.26 2.52
CA TRP A 21 6.69 -4.59 1.23
C TRP A 21 7.68 -3.43 1.12
N ASP A 22 8.02 -3.09 -0.12
CA ASP A 22 8.85 -1.95 -0.46
C ASP A 22 8.03 -0.89 -1.19
N GLU A 23 8.15 0.36 -0.77
CA GLU A 23 7.50 1.51 -1.38
C GLU A 23 8.52 2.45 -2.01
N TYR A 24 8.25 2.86 -3.24
CA TYR A 24 9.07 3.82 -3.98
C TYR A 24 8.26 5.09 -4.24
N LEU A 25 8.67 6.18 -3.62
CA LEU A 25 8.10 7.50 -3.90
C LEU A 25 8.67 8.05 -5.20
N LEU A 26 7.79 8.37 -6.13
CA LEU A 26 8.14 8.97 -7.41
C LEU A 26 7.58 10.39 -7.47
N TYR A 27 8.36 11.29 -8.04
CA TYR A 27 7.93 12.66 -8.30
C TYR A 27 8.04 12.98 -9.79
N ASN A 28 6.99 13.60 -10.33
CA ASN A 28 6.97 14.17 -11.66
C ASN A 28 6.40 15.59 -11.57
N GLN A 29 7.09 16.55 -12.14
CA GLN A 29 6.72 17.96 -12.07
C GLN A 29 5.28 18.26 -12.55
N LYS A 30 4.75 17.50 -13.51
CA LYS A 30 3.39 17.69 -14.03
C LYS A 30 2.36 16.82 -13.32
N ALA A 31 2.73 15.61 -12.93
CA ALA A 31 1.82 14.60 -12.37
C ALA A 31 1.84 14.56 -10.84
N GLY A 32 2.78 15.26 -10.19
CA GLY A 32 2.95 15.24 -8.74
C GLY A 32 3.58 13.94 -8.25
N PHE A 33 3.28 13.60 -7.01
CA PHE A 33 3.77 12.41 -6.35
C PHE A 33 2.92 11.18 -6.64
N SER A 34 3.58 10.04 -6.73
CA SER A 34 2.96 8.71 -6.84
C SER A 34 3.84 7.67 -6.18
N PHE A 35 3.26 6.53 -5.87
CA PHE A 35 3.96 5.40 -5.28
C PHE A 35 4.00 4.24 -6.26
N VAL A 36 5.08 3.49 -6.22
CA VAL A 36 5.18 2.14 -6.77
C VAL A 36 5.52 1.22 -5.62
N VAL A 37 4.87 0.08 -5.55
CA VAL A 37 4.98 -0.83 -4.43
C VAL A 37 5.20 -2.23 -4.91
N ASP A 38 6.17 -2.88 -4.29
CA ASP A 38 6.48 -4.29 -4.41
C ASP A 38 6.08 -5.01 -3.13
N SER A 39 5.09 -5.85 -3.20
CA SER A 39 4.59 -6.67 -2.09
C SER A 39 4.48 -8.13 -2.51
N GLU A 40 4.14 -9.01 -1.58
CA GLU A 40 3.86 -10.42 -1.85
C GLU A 40 2.72 -10.62 -2.86
N ASP A 41 1.83 -9.64 -2.97
CA ASP A 41 0.74 -9.62 -3.94
C ASP A 41 1.15 -9.14 -5.33
N GLY A 42 2.41 -8.77 -5.50
CA GLY A 42 2.97 -8.22 -6.72
C GLY A 42 3.02 -6.69 -6.71
N TRP A 43 3.14 -6.13 -7.90
CA TRP A 43 3.35 -4.70 -8.09
C TRP A 43 2.05 -3.92 -8.14
N SER A 44 2.07 -2.75 -7.54
CA SER A 44 0.97 -1.79 -7.63
C SER A 44 1.49 -0.35 -7.73
N THR A 45 0.63 0.55 -8.17
CA THR A 45 0.86 2.00 -8.12
C THR A 45 -0.20 2.65 -7.26
N GLY A 46 0.14 3.74 -6.58
CA GLY A 46 -0.79 4.45 -5.71
C GLY A 46 -0.62 5.96 -5.80
N ARG A 47 -1.70 6.66 -5.45
CA ARG A 47 -1.69 8.12 -5.27
C ARG A 47 -2.55 8.49 -4.09
N VAL A 48 -2.08 9.44 -3.31
CA VAL A 48 -2.92 10.07 -2.30
C VAL A 48 -4.10 10.77 -2.98
N ILE A 49 -5.26 10.61 -2.40
CA ILE A 49 -6.48 11.25 -2.89
C ILE A 49 -6.86 12.43 -2.00
N ASN A 50 -7.42 13.46 -2.59
CA ASN A 50 -7.96 14.58 -1.85
C ASN A 50 -9.32 14.21 -1.25
N GLY A 51 -9.46 14.37 0.06
CA GLY A 51 -10.66 13.99 0.80
C GLY A 51 -10.71 12.50 1.15
N ALA A 52 -11.89 12.02 1.56
CA ALA A 52 -12.08 10.65 2.01
C ALA A 52 -13.16 9.94 1.18
N PRO A 53 -13.00 8.64 0.90
CA PRO A 53 -14.07 7.80 0.37
C PRO A 53 -15.28 7.78 1.32
N LYS A 54 -16.45 7.54 0.77
CA LYS A 54 -17.67 7.39 1.58
C LYS A 54 -17.69 5.99 2.20
N LEU A 55 -17.56 5.93 3.52
CA LEU A 55 -17.71 4.69 4.27
C LEU A 55 -19.18 4.41 4.60
N ASN A 56 -19.55 3.12 4.66
CA ASN A 56 -20.79 2.71 5.31
C ASN A 56 -20.65 2.80 6.84
N LYS A 57 -21.77 2.64 7.57
CA LYS A 57 -21.81 2.80 9.03
C LYS A 57 -20.88 1.85 9.79
N SER A 58 -20.64 0.66 9.25
CA SER A 58 -19.77 -0.37 9.87
C SER A 58 -18.31 -0.27 9.45
N GLY A 59 -17.96 0.62 8.50
CA GLY A 59 -16.61 0.70 7.97
C GLY A 59 -16.18 -0.50 7.10
N THR A 60 -17.13 -1.39 6.74
CA THR A 60 -16.83 -2.58 5.95
C THR A 60 -16.80 -2.34 4.44
N THR A 61 -17.31 -1.20 4.01
CA THR A 61 -17.38 -0.82 2.60
C THR A 61 -17.02 0.64 2.41
N ALA A 62 -16.14 0.92 1.46
CA ALA A 62 -15.82 2.25 0.99
C ALA A 62 -16.36 2.47 -0.42
N THR A 63 -16.81 3.68 -0.74
CA THR A 63 -17.23 4.08 -2.10
C THR A 63 -16.39 5.25 -2.56
N TYR A 64 -15.72 5.09 -3.69
CA TYR A 64 -14.88 6.11 -4.32
C TYR A 64 -15.05 6.06 -5.84
N LEU A 65 -15.19 7.21 -6.49
CA LEU A 65 -15.43 7.33 -7.94
C LEU A 65 -16.55 6.37 -8.44
N GLN A 66 -17.67 6.30 -7.70
CA GLN A 66 -18.83 5.45 -7.97
C GLN A 66 -18.55 3.94 -7.94
N ARG A 67 -17.38 3.51 -7.47
CA ARG A 67 -17.01 2.10 -7.27
C ARG A 67 -17.07 1.74 -5.80
N LYS A 68 -17.51 0.50 -5.54
CA LYS A 68 -17.49 -0.09 -4.19
C LYS A 68 -16.22 -0.89 -3.98
N TYR A 69 -15.69 -0.75 -2.76
CA TYR A 69 -14.53 -1.46 -2.26
C TYR A 69 -14.94 -2.12 -0.95
N GLN A 70 -14.66 -3.40 -0.80
CA GLN A 70 -14.88 -4.14 0.43
C GLN A 70 -13.62 -4.05 1.29
N ARG A 71 -13.80 -3.94 2.61
CA ARG A 71 -12.68 -4.01 3.53
C ARG A 71 -12.02 -5.37 3.39
N ASP A 72 -10.73 -5.36 3.18
CA ASP A 72 -9.89 -6.55 3.02
C ASP A 72 -9.16 -6.82 4.34
N TYR A 73 -8.36 -5.86 4.80
CA TYR A 73 -7.50 -6.00 5.96
C TYR A 73 -7.54 -4.80 6.89
N ALA A 74 -7.10 -5.06 8.14
CA ALA A 74 -6.73 -4.03 9.11
C ALA A 74 -5.51 -4.52 9.88
N TYR A 75 -4.44 -3.75 9.86
CA TYR A 75 -3.15 -4.15 10.41
C TYR A 75 -2.38 -2.95 10.97
N LEU A 76 -1.34 -3.25 11.75
CA LEU A 76 -0.34 -2.28 12.18
C LEU A 76 0.89 -2.42 11.28
N ALA A 77 1.43 -1.31 10.82
CA ALA A 77 2.66 -1.27 10.04
C ALA A 77 3.77 -0.55 10.80
N GLU A 78 5.00 -0.97 10.56
CA GLU A 78 6.20 -0.32 11.05
C GLU A 78 7.21 -0.13 9.93
N THR A 79 7.71 1.09 9.75
CA THR A 79 8.77 1.38 8.80
C THR A 79 10.07 0.74 9.26
N GLN A 80 10.58 -0.23 8.50
CA GLN A 80 11.82 -0.93 8.81
C GLN A 80 13.06 -0.18 8.32
N TYR A 81 12.91 0.57 7.23
CA TYR A 81 14.00 1.27 6.57
C TYR A 81 13.45 2.44 5.74
N ALA A 82 14.22 3.50 5.58
CA ALA A 82 13.92 4.62 4.70
C ALA A 82 15.22 5.17 4.11
N GLU A 83 15.24 5.42 2.80
CA GLU A 83 16.38 5.95 2.06
C GLU A 83 15.94 6.95 1.01
N GLY A 84 16.73 8.01 0.83
CA GLY A 84 16.47 9.07 -0.13
C GLY A 84 15.80 10.30 0.49
N GLU A 85 15.33 11.20 -0.39
CA GLU A 85 14.71 12.45 0.03
C GLU A 85 13.20 12.34 -0.05
N PHE A 86 12.54 12.50 1.10
CA PHE A 86 11.10 12.63 1.22
C PHE A 86 10.76 14.09 1.52
N TYR A 87 9.64 14.57 1.05
CA TYR A 87 9.18 15.93 1.39
C TYR A 87 8.47 16.01 2.76
N TRP A 88 8.37 14.88 3.46
CA TRP A 88 7.92 14.76 4.85
C TRP A 88 8.86 13.82 5.61
N PRO A 89 8.90 13.89 6.95
CA PRO A 89 9.74 13.00 7.74
C PRO A 89 9.31 11.54 7.61
N VAL A 90 10.23 10.68 7.19
CA VAL A 90 10.09 9.21 7.22
C VAL A 90 11.29 8.66 7.97
N PHE A 91 11.05 7.82 8.94
CA PHE A 91 12.12 7.24 9.75
C PHE A 91 11.78 5.81 10.21
N LYS A 92 12.81 5.02 10.39
CA LYS A 92 12.71 3.68 10.92
C LYS A 92 12.01 3.65 12.29
N GLY A 93 11.10 2.69 12.46
CA GLY A 93 10.30 2.53 13.69
C GLY A 93 9.02 3.37 13.71
N GLN A 94 8.74 4.14 12.65
CA GLN A 94 7.48 4.86 12.53
C GLN A 94 6.33 3.87 12.37
N LYS A 95 5.28 4.04 13.18
CA LYS A 95 4.13 3.12 13.22
C LYS A 95 2.87 3.78 12.68
N SER A 96 2.06 2.98 11.99
CA SER A 96 0.74 3.39 11.51
C SER A 96 -0.28 2.27 11.69
N SER A 97 -1.56 2.67 11.77
CA SER A 97 -2.70 1.75 11.69
C SER A 97 -3.31 1.86 10.30
N ASN A 98 -3.50 0.72 9.66
CA ASN A 98 -3.91 0.65 8.26
C ASN A 98 -5.20 -0.13 8.09
N VAL A 99 -6.02 0.29 7.14
CA VAL A 99 -7.21 -0.44 6.70
C VAL A 99 -7.26 -0.42 5.18
N ASP A 100 -7.23 -1.60 4.60
CA ASP A 100 -7.27 -1.78 3.16
C ASP A 100 -8.65 -2.22 2.68
N TYR A 101 -9.02 -1.70 1.51
CA TYR A 101 -10.25 -2.03 0.81
C TYR A 101 -9.91 -2.38 -0.63
N ALA A 102 -10.55 -3.41 -1.16
CA ALA A 102 -10.38 -3.83 -2.55
C ALA A 102 -11.70 -3.89 -3.30
N ASN A 103 -11.66 -3.61 -4.61
CA ASN A 103 -12.79 -3.85 -5.49
C ASN A 103 -12.89 -5.34 -5.88
N GLY A 104 -14.00 -5.73 -6.51
CA GLY A 104 -14.14 -7.07 -7.06
C GLY A 104 -13.01 -7.36 -8.07
N GLY A 105 -12.27 -8.46 -7.83
CA GLY A 105 -11.09 -8.82 -8.61
C GLY A 105 -9.79 -8.14 -8.17
N LYS A 106 -9.82 -7.33 -7.11
CA LYS A 106 -8.63 -6.73 -6.47
C LYS A 106 -7.69 -5.96 -7.43
N GLN A 107 -8.22 -5.42 -8.52
CA GLN A 107 -7.43 -4.64 -9.49
C GLN A 107 -7.24 -3.18 -9.03
N SER A 108 -8.12 -2.71 -8.16
CA SER A 108 -8.07 -1.36 -7.60
C SER A 108 -8.33 -1.42 -6.12
N THR A 109 -7.56 -0.65 -5.37
CA THR A 109 -7.56 -0.64 -3.91
C THR A 109 -7.75 0.78 -3.36
N LEU A 110 -8.20 0.86 -2.14
CA LEU A 110 -8.14 2.06 -1.31
C LEU A 110 -7.44 1.68 -0.02
N ALA A 111 -6.49 2.46 0.40
CA ALA A 111 -5.81 2.29 1.68
C ALA A 111 -6.08 3.51 2.56
N LEU A 112 -6.46 3.27 3.80
CA LEU A 112 -6.53 4.26 4.87
C LEU A 112 -5.37 4.02 5.80
N GLU A 113 -4.50 4.99 5.92
CA GLU A 113 -3.47 5.02 6.94
C GLU A 113 -3.81 6.04 8.02
N THR A 114 -3.55 5.68 9.26
CA THR A 114 -3.67 6.59 10.39
C THR A 114 -2.39 6.56 11.22
N ALA A 115 -1.73 7.71 11.34
CA ALA A 115 -0.58 7.90 12.19
C ALA A 115 -0.62 9.31 12.79
N ASN A 116 -0.15 9.46 14.03
CA ASN A 116 -0.08 10.75 14.74
C ASN A 116 -1.38 11.57 14.71
N ASN A 117 -2.54 10.91 14.78
CA ASN A 117 -3.88 11.50 14.67
C ASN A 117 -4.24 12.09 13.30
N GLU A 118 -3.49 11.77 12.29
CA GLU A 118 -3.78 12.14 10.89
C GLU A 118 -4.17 10.89 10.10
N SER A 119 -5.07 11.08 9.15
CA SER A 119 -5.54 9.99 8.28
C SER A 119 -5.34 10.37 6.82
N THR A 120 -4.72 9.47 6.08
CA THR A 120 -4.44 9.62 4.66
C THR A 120 -5.10 8.50 3.88
N TRP A 121 -5.72 8.85 2.77
CA TRP A 121 -6.29 7.90 1.85
C TRP A 121 -5.47 7.82 0.57
N THR A 122 -5.18 6.60 0.13
CA THR A 122 -4.52 6.32 -1.14
C THR A 122 -5.41 5.47 -2.03
N HIS A 123 -5.46 5.80 -3.31
CA HIS A 123 -6.08 4.99 -4.34
C HIS A 123 -5.00 4.28 -5.13
N GLY A 124 -5.05 2.95 -5.11
CA GLY A 124 -4.08 2.07 -5.74
C GLY A 124 -4.64 1.33 -6.96
N GLN A 125 -3.73 0.92 -7.84
CA GLN A 125 -4.02 0.05 -8.97
C GLN A 125 -2.92 -0.98 -9.15
N ARG A 126 -3.30 -2.22 -9.40
CA ARG A 126 -2.37 -3.29 -9.72
C ARG A 126 -1.72 -3.07 -11.07
N VAL A 127 -0.43 -3.33 -11.18
CA VAL A 127 0.35 -3.26 -12.42
C VAL A 127 1.21 -4.50 -12.56
N SER A 128 1.56 -4.88 -13.79
CA SER A 128 2.46 -6.01 -14.00
C SER A 128 3.91 -5.63 -13.73
N ALA A 129 4.72 -6.59 -13.27
CA ALA A 129 6.16 -6.43 -13.10
C ALA A 129 6.83 -5.96 -14.40
N ASP A 130 6.39 -6.44 -15.56
CA ASP A 130 6.90 -6.00 -16.86
C ASP A 130 6.61 -4.53 -17.17
N THR A 131 5.46 -4.02 -16.70
CA THR A 131 5.13 -2.60 -16.86
C THR A 131 6.06 -1.73 -16.02
N VAL A 132 6.33 -2.15 -14.78
CA VAL A 132 7.27 -1.46 -13.89
C VAL A 132 8.69 -1.57 -14.45
N ALA A 133 9.14 -2.75 -14.86
CA ALA A 133 10.46 -2.97 -15.43
C ALA A 133 10.72 -2.03 -16.63
N ARG A 134 9.77 -1.96 -17.57
CA ARG A 134 9.87 -1.04 -18.72
C ARG A 134 9.91 0.43 -18.30
N ALA A 135 9.12 0.82 -17.32
CA ALA A 135 9.10 2.20 -16.85
C ALA A 135 10.42 2.62 -16.19
N PHE A 136 11.10 1.70 -15.52
CA PHE A 136 12.40 1.93 -14.88
C PHE A 136 13.61 1.60 -15.77
N GLY A 137 13.39 1.07 -16.97
CA GLY A 137 14.46 0.71 -17.90
C GLY A 137 15.33 -0.46 -17.40
N VAL A 138 14.73 -1.40 -16.68
CA VAL A 138 15.39 -2.63 -16.19
C VAL A 138 14.88 -3.84 -16.97
N ASP A 139 15.75 -4.83 -17.18
CA ASP A 139 15.41 -5.99 -18.01
C ASP A 139 14.29 -6.85 -17.43
N LYS A 140 14.28 -7.03 -16.11
CA LYS A 140 13.29 -7.87 -15.42
C LYS A 140 13.17 -7.49 -13.95
N LEU A 141 11.94 -7.51 -13.43
CA LEU A 141 11.65 -7.45 -12.01
C LEU A 141 11.06 -8.78 -11.55
N LYS A 142 11.29 -9.12 -10.27
CA LYS A 142 10.57 -10.21 -9.64
C LYS A 142 9.11 -9.81 -9.49
N ASP A 143 8.22 -10.77 -9.75
CA ASP A 143 6.82 -10.67 -9.40
C ASP A 143 6.60 -11.61 -8.21
N ARG A 144 6.54 -11.05 -7.00
CA ARG A 144 6.38 -11.83 -5.77
C ARG A 144 5.08 -12.61 -5.76
N SER A 145 4.06 -12.15 -6.46
CA SER A 145 2.76 -12.86 -6.59
C SER A 145 2.86 -14.19 -7.33
N GLN A 146 3.96 -14.45 -8.06
CA GLN A 146 4.22 -15.70 -8.77
C GLN A 146 4.95 -16.73 -7.91
N VAL A 147 5.42 -16.35 -6.74
CA VAL A 147 6.00 -17.30 -5.77
C VAL A 147 4.84 -17.93 -5.03
N SER A 148 4.42 -19.14 -5.45
CA SER A 148 3.39 -19.88 -4.75
C SER A 148 3.80 -20.07 -3.29
N PRO A 149 2.97 -19.69 -2.30
CA PRO A 149 3.22 -20.08 -0.94
C PRO A 149 3.15 -21.62 -0.88
N LEU A 150 4.12 -22.22 -0.25
CA LEU A 150 4.04 -23.62 0.16
C LEU A 150 2.77 -23.75 1.00
N SER A 151 1.77 -24.39 0.42
CA SER A 151 0.47 -24.78 0.93
C SER A 151 0.25 -24.57 2.44
N GLY A 152 -0.51 -23.56 2.79
CA GLY A 152 -1.01 -23.36 4.14
C GLY A 152 -1.77 -22.05 4.23
N SER A 153 -3.10 -22.15 4.17
CA SER A 153 -4.10 -21.12 4.54
C SER A 153 -4.01 -19.71 3.94
N GLY A 154 -5.10 -19.31 3.38
CA GLY A 154 -5.60 -18.04 2.88
C GLY A 154 -4.74 -16.80 3.10
N PHE A 155 -4.02 -16.38 2.10
CA PHE A 155 -3.21 -15.16 2.10
C PHE A 155 -4.01 -13.91 1.81
N SER A 156 -3.73 -12.96 2.61
CA SER A 156 -4.22 -11.62 2.69
C SER A 156 -3.40 -10.62 1.86
N TRP A 157 -4.07 -9.65 1.31
CA TRP A 157 -3.50 -8.58 0.48
C TRP A 157 -3.14 -7.37 1.34
N GLY A 158 -1.89 -7.26 1.74
CA GLY A 158 -1.39 -6.01 2.32
C GLY A 158 -1.15 -4.99 1.20
N THR A 159 -1.83 -3.89 1.24
CA THR A 159 -1.57 -2.75 0.35
C THR A 159 -1.27 -1.52 1.18
N ILE A 160 -0.09 -1.13 1.16
CA ILE A 160 0.61 0.14 1.08
C ILE A 160 0.09 1.32 1.85
N LEU A 161 0.97 1.96 2.61
CA LEU A 161 1.03 3.41 2.54
C LEU A 161 2.21 4.09 3.20
N LEU A 162 2.65 5.14 2.58
CA LEU A 162 3.56 6.12 3.11
C LEU A 162 2.80 7.37 3.57
N LEU A 163 3.10 7.84 4.78
CA LEU A 163 2.50 9.02 5.41
C LEU A 163 2.71 10.30 4.62
N LEU A 164 1.63 10.97 4.30
CA LEU A 164 1.61 12.34 3.84
C LEU A 164 1.07 13.25 4.95
N PHE A 165 1.94 14.02 5.58
CA PHE A 165 1.52 15.20 6.33
C PHE A 165 1.51 16.40 5.38
N VAL A 166 0.35 17.00 5.19
CA VAL A 166 0.22 18.32 4.58
C VAL A 166 0.16 19.34 5.73
N LEU A 167 1.15 20.24 5.77
CA LEU A 167 1.07 21.47 6.55
C LEU A 167 0.01 22.40 5.97
#